data_f1111e63f234723038ffe16f04cc91c8
#
_entry.id   f1111e63f234723038ffe16f04cc91c8
#
_cell.length_a   1.000
_cell.length_b   1.000
_cell.length_c   1.000
_cell.angle_alpha   90.00
_cell.angle_beta   90.00
_cell.angle_gamma   90.00
#
_symmetry.space_group_name_H-M   'P 1'
#
loop_
_entity.id
_entity.type
_entity.pdbx_description
1 polymer ?
#
loop_
_entity_poly.entity_id
_entity_poly.type
_entity_poly.pdbx_seq_one_letter_code
_entity_poly.pdbx_strand_id
1 'polypeptide(L)'
;MLFRSAYLSPFYFQRVFNATCGLTVGEYVRSRRLSLAGEELSHSDIRVIDVALKYGYDSPDSFARAFAKFHGILPSNAKEKGAKIRIFKPIAIKLSLEGGTFMNYKIVEKAAFTVLGKCRRFNGETSYQEIPKFWDEHYASGDGEVVKGMFGVCIDGDGKEFDYLIADLYFPWNEIPAGFETRTVEASSWAVFRYEGECPEALQTLNTQIWSEWLPGNKDYELATNCNLEFYISETEGEIWVPVKKK
;
A
#
# COMPACT_ATOMS: atom_id res chain seq x y z
N MET A 1 17.77 -2.39 2.82
CA MET A 1 18.76 -2.88 1.83
C MET A 1 18.15 -3.55 0.60
N LEU A 2 17.01 -4.24 0.70
CA LEU A 2 16.34 -4.94 -0.42
C LEU A 2 16.00 -4.04 -1.63
N PHE A 3 15.61 -2.79 -1.40
CA PHE A 3 15.21 -1.86 -2.47
C PHE A 3 16.35 -1.50 -3.42
N ARG A 4 17.59 -1.36 -2.91
CA ARG A 4 18.76 -1.03 -3.74
C ARG A 4 19.12 -2.15 -4.73
N SER A 5 18.91 -3.40 -4.32
CA SER A 5 19.17 -4.56 -5.19
C SER A 5 18.12 -4.71 -6.30
N ALA A 6 16.94 -4.16 -6.11
CA ALA A 6 15.87 -4.18 -7.10
C ALA A 6 15.90 -2.97 -8.05
N TYR A 7 16.80 -1.99 -7.83
CA TYR A 7 16.87 -0.72 -8.57
C TYR A 7 15.55 0.08 -8.57
N LEU A 8 14.73 -0.10 -7.52
CA LEU A 8 13.42 0.53 -7.37
C LEU A 8 13.43 1.50 -6.19
N SER A 9 12.60 2.54 -6.25
CA SER A 9 12.35 3.35 -5.05
C SER A 9 11.65 2.50 -3.97
N PRO A 10 11.87 2.77 -2.67
CA PRO A 10 11.20 2.04 -1.59
C PRO A 10 9.68 2.05 -1.72
N PHE A 11 9.09 3.19 -2.07
CA PHE A 11 7.67 3.36 -2.28
C PHE A 11 7.14 2.47 -3.42
N TYR A 12 7.80 2.51 -4.56
CA TYR A 12 7.43 1.71 -5.72
C TYR A 12 7.54 0.21 -5.42
N PHE A 13 8.66 -0.22 -4.81
CA PHE A 13 8.84 -1.62 -4.44
C PHE A 13 7.72 -2.13 -3.52
N GLN A 14 7.35 -1.36 -2.50
CA GLN A 14 6.29 -1.77 -1.57
C GLN A 14 4.94 -1.90 -2.27
N ARG A 15 4.59 -0.97 -3.16
CA ARG A 15 3.33 -1.04 -3.92
C ARG A 15 3.27 -2.25 -4.84
N VAL A 16 4.33 -2.47 -5.63
CA VAL A 16 4.43 -3.64 -6.52
C VAL A 16 4.37 -4.94 -5.71
N PHE A 17 5.12 -5.02 -4.61
CA PHE A 17 5.13 -6.19 -3.76
C PHE A 17 3.74 -6.50 -3.19
N ASN A 18 3.07 -5.48 -2.66
CA ASN A 18 1.72 -5.65 -2.11
C ASN A 18 0.71 -6.06 -3.20
N ALA A 19 0.73 -5.37 -4.34
CA ALA A 19 -0.15 -5.68 -5.46
C ALA A 19 0.05 -7.11 -5.99
N THR A 20 1.31 -7.59 -6.01
CA THR A 20 1.64 -8.92 -6.56
C THR A 20 1.44 -10.05 -5.55
N CYS A 21 1.70 -9.80 -4.27
CA CYS A 21 1.74 -10.84 -3.24
C CYS A 21 0.52 -10.81 -2.31
N GLY A 22 -0.32 -9.77 -2.36
CA GLY A 22 -1.44 -9.57 -1.44
C GLY A 22 -1.02 -9.33 0.01
N LEU A 23 0.26 -9.03 0.23
CA LEU A 23 0.89 -8.82 1.54
C LEU A 23 1.87 -7.67 1.44
N THR A 24 1.98 -6.90 2.50
CA THR A 24 3.06 -5.92 2.60
C THR A 24 4.41 -6.59 2.82
N VAL A 25 5.48 -5.90 2.46
CA VAL A 25 6.86 -6.38 2.71
C VAL A 25 7.09 -6.64 4.20
N GLY A 26 6.58 -5.76 5.07
CA GLY A 26 6.70 -5.89 6.52
C GLY A 26 5.97 -7.11 7.06
N GLU A 27 4.75 -7.37 6.63
CA GLU A 27 3.98 -8.57 7.00
C GLU A 27 4.69 -9.84 6.53
N TYR A 28 5.18 -9.84 5.31
CA TYR A 28 5.94 -10.97 4.78
C TYR A 28 7.19 -11.27 5.62
N VAL A 29 8.03 -10.26 5.85
CA VAL A 29 9.27 -10.41 6.64
C VAL A 29 8.97 -10.85 8.07
N ARG A 30 7.96 -10.24 8.70
CA ARG A 30 7.53 -10.60 10.06
C ARG A 30 7.05 -12.05 10.13
N SER A 31 6.17 -12.46 9.20
CA SER A 31 5.65 -13.83 9.16
C SER A 31 6.75 -14.86 8.91
N ARG A 32 7.69 -14.56 8.01
CA ARG A 32 8.86 -15.43 7.75
C ARG A 32 9.75 -15.55 8.98
N ARG A 33 10.08 -14.44 9.65
CA ARG A 33 10.91 -14.44 10.86
C ARG A 33 10.27 -15.25 11.99
N LEU A 34 8.95 -15.06 12.23
CA LEU A 34 8.24 -15.81 13.27
C LEU A 34 8.13 -17.29 12.92
N SER A 35 7.88 -17.65 11.67
CA SER A 35 7.86 -19.03 11.22
C SER A 35 9.19 -19.74 11.49
N LEU A 36 10.31 -19.12 11.06
CA LEU A 36 11.64 -19.67 11.28
C LEU A 36 12.02 -19.72 12.76
N ALA A 37 11.63 -18.72 13.54
CA ALA A 37 11.82 -18.72 15.00
C ALA A 37 11.07 -19.88 15.67
N GLY A 38 9.85 -20.17 15.23
CA GLY A 38 9.07 -21.31 15.72
C GLY A 38 9.72 -22.65 15.40
N GLU A 39 10.18 -22.81 14.16
CA GLU A 39 10.90 -24.02 13.73
C GLU A 39 12.18 -24.21 14.57
N GLU A 40 12.97 -23.16 14.78
CA GLU A 40 14.20 -23.24 15.56
C GLU A 40 13.95 -23.57 17.04
N LEU A 41 12.94 -22.96 17.66
CA LEU A 41 12.55 -23.27 19.04
C LEU A 41 12.05 -24.70 19.21
N SER A 42 11.36 -25.24 18.20
CA SER A 42 10.82 -26.62 18.28
C SER A 42 11.86 -27.71 18.04
N HIS A 43 13.02 -27.38 17.45
CA HIS A 43 14.05 -28.34 17.09
C HIS A 43 15.37 -28.14 17.84
N SER A 44 15.47 -27.15 18.73
CA SER A 44 16.69 -26.86 19.45
C SER A 44 16.43 -26.41 20.89
N ASP A 45 17.47 -26.58 21.76
CA ASP A 45 17.45 -26.12 23.14
C ASP A 45 17.88 -24.66 23.32
N ILE A 46 17.95 -23.89 22.23
CA ILE A 46 18.33 -22.48 22.24
C ILE A 46 17.39 -21.66 23.12
N ARG A 47 17.93 -20.69 23.85
CA ARG A 47 17.11 -19.82 24.73
C ARG A 47 16.20 -18.92 23.92
N VAL A 48 14.98 -18.68 24.42
CA VAL A 48 14.00 -17.82 23.76
C VAL A 48 14.54 -16.41 23.49
N ILE A 49 15.37 -15.87 24.41
CA ILE A 49 15.97 -14.55 24.24
C ILE A 49 16.96 -14.52 23.06
N ASP A 50 17.72 -15.57 22.86
CA ASP A 50 18.70 -15.63 21.76
C ASP A 50 18.00 -15.73 20.40
N VAL A 51 16.88 -16.46 20.34
CA VAL A 51 16.01 -16.52 19.17
C VAL A 51 15.36 -15.15 18.90
N ALA A 52 14.85 -14.48 19.92
CA ALA A 52 14.27 -13.15 19.78
C ALA A 52 15.27 -12.16 19.13
N LEU A 53 16.49 -12.10 19.66
CA LEU A 53 17.56 -11.24 19.12
C LEU A 53 17.94 -11.64 17.69
N LYS A 54 18.11 -12.94 17.42
CA LYS A 54 18.46 -13.46 16.09
C LYS A 54 17.44 -13.05 15.01
N TYR A 55 16.16 -13.05 15.36
CA TYR A 55 15.08 -12.68 14.43
C TYR A 55 14.69 -11.20 14.47
N GLY A 56 15.52 -10.35 15.13
CA GLY A 56 15.45 -8.91 15.06
C GLY A 56 14.41 -8.28 15.97
N TYR A 57 14.21 -8.86 17.16
CA TYR A 57 13.40 -8.27 18.23
C TYR A 57 14.30 -7.72 19.32
N ASP A 58 14.10 -6.47 19.68
CA ASP A 58 14.91 -5.76 20.68
C ASP A 58 14.53 -6.13 22.13
N SER A 59 13.37 -6.76 22.35
CA SER A 59 12.95 -7.23 23.67
C SER A 59 12.25 -8.59 23.62
N PRO A 60 12.46 -9.43 24.65
CA PRO A 60 11.78 -10.71 24.77
C PRO A 60 10.25 -10.58 24.83
N ASP A 61 9.73 -9.50 25.41
CA ASP A 61 8.30 -9.26 25.57
C ASP A 61 7.64 -8.93 24.23
N SER A 62 8.29 -8.11 23.41
CA SER A 62 7.81 -7.81 22.06
C SER A 62 7.80 -9.05 21.17
N PHE A 63 8.85 -9.87 21.28
CA PHE A 63 8.93 -11.16 20.61
C PHE A 63 7.81 -12.11 21.07
N ALA A 64 7.63 -12.27 22.40
CA ALA A 64 6.64 -13.19 22.94
C ALA A 64 5.22 -12.84 22.51
N ARG A 65 4.85 -11.54 22.48
CA ARG A 65 3.55 -11.09 21.98
C ARG A 65 3.36 -11.36 20.49
N ALA A 66 4.37 -11.02 19.67
CA ALA A 66 4.31 -11.26 18.24
C ALA A 66 4.26 -12.77 17.92
N PHE A 67 5.05 -13.57 18.62
CA PHE A 67 5.08 -15.02 18.49
C PHE A 67 3.74 -15.66 18.86
N ALA A 68 3.17 -15.28 20.01
CA ALA A 68 1.87 -15.79 20.44
C ALA A 68 0.74 -15.38 19.48
N LYS A 69 0.77 -14.15 18.96
CA LYS A 69 -0.19 -13.70 17.93
C LYS A 69 -0.08 -14.54 16.66
N PHE A 70 1.13 -14.90 16.26
CA PHE A 70 1.37 -15.65 15.03
C PHE A 70 1.11 -17.15 15.19
N HIS A 71 1.69 -17.81 16.22
CA HIS A 71 1.60 -19.25 16.40
C HIS A 71 0.40 -19.72 17.25
N GLY A 72 -0.20 -18.82 18.05
CA GLY A 72 -1.26 -19.16 19.01
C GLY A 72 -0.75 -19.75 20.31
N ILE A 73 0.55 -19.85 20.51
CA ILE A 73 1.21 -20.39 21.70
C ILE A 73 2.38 -19.50 22.12
N LEU A 74 2.81 -19.58 23.38
CA LEU A 74 3.99 -18.85 23.85
C LEU A 74 5.30 -19.48 23.31
N PRO A 75 6.37 -18.68 23.16
CA PRO A 75 7.68 -19.20 22.72
C PRO A 75 8.23 -20.33 23.58
N SER A 76 7.99 -20.28 24.90
CA SER A 76 8.38 -21.38 25.83
C SER A 76 7.72 -22.70 25.49
N ASN A 77 6.43 -22.65 25.13
CA ASN A 77 5.64 -23.83 24.81
C ASN A 77 5.98 -24.43 23.43
N ALA A 78 6.61 -23.64 22.56
CA ALA A 78 7.09 -24.11 21.26
C ALA A 78 8.19 -25.17 21.39
N LYS A 79 8.88 -25.26 22.54
CA LYS A 79 9.89 -26.28 22.86
C LYS A 79 9.30 -27.61 23.29
N GLU A 80 8.02 -27.65 23.64
CA GLU A 80 7.38 -28.88 24.09
C GLU A 80 7.22 -29.88 22.94
N LYS A 81 7.42 -31.15 23.23
CA LYS A 81 7.28 -32.22 22.23
C LYS A 81 5.85 -32.25 21.68
N GLY A 82 5.71 -32.05 20.36
CA GLY A 82 4.40 -32.02 19.71
C GLY A 82 3.73 -30.67 19.65
N ALA A 83 4.42 -29.57 20.01
CA ALA A 83 3.91 -28.22 19.85
C ALA A 83 3.49 -27.91 18.41
N LYS A 84 2.32 -27.33 18.23
CA LYS A 84 1.81 -26.97 16.90
C LYS A 84 2.40 -25.63 16.48
N ILE A 85 3.33 -25.66 15.53
CA ILE A 85 3.97 -24.46 14.96
C ILE A 85 3.32 -24.13 13.62
N ARG A 86 2.94 -22.88 13.44
CA ARG A 86 2.50 -22.37 12.14
C ARG A 86 3.70 -22.12 11.24
N ILE A 87 3.66 -22.64 10.01
CA ILE A 87 4.72 -22.46 9.02
C ILE A 87 4.21 -21.53 7.93
N PHE A 88 4.86 -20.37 7.79
CA PHE A 88 4.66 -19.46 6.68
C PHE A 88 5.73 -19.72 5.62
N LYS A 89 5.35 -20.37 4.52
CA LYS A 89 6.28 -20.76 3.45
C LYS A 89 6.80 -19.54 2.68
N PRO A 90 7.99 -19.61 2.07
CA PRO A 90 8.44 -18.58 1.12
C PRO A 90 7.41 -18.39 -0.01
N ILE A 91 7.27 -17.14 -0.45
CA ILE A 91 6.47 -16.85 -1.64
C ILE A 91 7.10 -17.58 -2.82
N ALA A 92 6.30 -18.38 -3.52
CA ALA A 92 6.67 -18.98 -4.79
C ALA A 92 6.03 -18.14 -5.91
N ILE A 93 6.86 -17.50 -6.73
CA ILE A 93 6.39 -16.77 -7.90
C ILE A 93 6.04 -17.82 -8.97
N LYS A 94 4.76 -17.93 -9.29
CA LYS A 94 4.30 -18.65 -10.47
C LYS A 94 4.08 -17.63 -11.57
N LEU A 95 4.90 -17.66 -12.60
CA LEU A 95 4.66 -16.90 -13.83
C LEU A 95 3.64 -17.68 -14.66
N SER A 96 2.39 -17.24 -14.68
CA SER A 96 1.45 -17.58 -15.72
C SER A 96 1.54 -16.49 -16.79
N LEU A 97 1.96 -16.87 -18.00
CA LEU A 97 1.84 -16.01 -19.17
C LEU A 97 0.42 -16.21 -19.71
N GLU A 98 -0.51 -15.43 -19.21
CA GLU A 98 -1.81 -15.27 -19.85
C GLU A 98 -1.67 -14.23 -20.95
N GLY A 99 -2.32 -14.44 -22.10
CA GLY A 99 -2.20 -13.58 -23.27
C GLY A 99 -2.51 -12.12 -22.95
N GLY A 100 -1.69 -11.23 -23.45
CA GLY A 100 -1.68 -9.82 -23.07
C GLY A 100 -3.05 -9.17 -23.18
N THR A 101 -3.60 -8.77 -22.06
CA THR A 101 -4.72 -7.83 -22.01
C THR A 101 -4.19 -6.45 -22.36
N PHE A 102 -4.78 -5.82 -23.36
CA PHE A 102 -4.45 -4.43 -23.68
C PHE A 102 -5.01 -3.53 -22.56
N MET A 103 -4.15 -2.94 -21.76
CA MET A 103 -4.57 -1.86 -20.88
C MET A 103 -4.73 -0.58 -21.70
N ASN A 104 -5.95 -0.08 -21.78
CA ASN A 104 -6.22 1.20 -22.41
C ASN A 104 -5.83 2.33 -21.44
N TYR A 105 -4.91 3.17 -21.88
CA TYR A 105 -4.54 4.38 -21.16
C TYR A 105 -4.31 5.53 -22.13
N LYS A 106 -4.42 6.75 -21.61
CA LYS A 106 -4.09 7.97 -22.35
C LYS A 106 -3.01 8.75 -21.58
N ILE A 107 -2.13 9.42 -22.31
CA ILE A 107 -1.19 10.38 -21.70
C ILE A 107 -1.81 11.77 -21.79
N VAL A 108 -1.89 12.47 -20.66
CA VAL A 108 -2.45 13.82 -20.55
C VAL A 108 -1.48 14.72 -19.82
N GLU A 109 -1.23 15.88 -20.39
CA GLU A 109 -0.49 16.94 -19.71
C GLU A 109 -1.49 17.74 -18.84
N LYS A 110 -1.15 17.92 -17.57
CA LYS A 110 -1.92 18.75 -16.64
C LYS A 110 -1.01 19.77 -15.98
N ALA A 111 -1.45 21.02 -16.02
CA ALA A 111 -0.85 22.08 -15.21
C ALA A 111 -1.07 21.76 -13.71
N ALA A 112 -0.26 22.36 -12.86
CA ALA A 112 -0.47 22.25 -11.42
C ALA A 112 -1.87 22.77 -11.03
N PHE A 113 -2.49 22.07 -10.09
CA PHE A 113 -3.78 22.47 -9.54
C PHE A 113 -3.82 22.21 -8.04
N THR A 114 -4.71 22.92 -7.36
CA THR A 114 -4.86 22.79 -5.91
C THR A 114 -6.14 22.03 -5.59
N VAL A 115 -6.05 21.14 -4.61
CA VAL A 115 -7.19 20.45 -4.04
C VAL A 115 -7.41 20.90 -2.61
N LEU A 116 -8.67 20.90 -2.17
CA LEU A 116 -9.09 21.05 -0.78
C LEU A 116 -9.58 19.70 -0.29
N GLY A 117 -9.07 19.24 0.84
CA GLY A 117 -9.46 17.93 1.34
C GLY A 117 -9.21 17.73 2.81
N LYS A 118 -9.73 16.61 3.30
CA LYS A 118 -9.41 16.08 4.61
C LYS A 118 -8.24 15.12 4.45
N CYS A 119 -7.14 15.44 5.13
CA CYS A 119 -5.90 14.68 5.05
C CYS A 119 -5.76 13.72 6.23
N ARG A 120 -5.23 12.54 5.95
CA ARG A 120 -4.79 11.59 6.98
C ARG A 120 -3.54 10.88 6.51
N ARG A 121 -2.58 10.72 7.43
CA ARG A 121 -1.37 9.95 7.17
C ARG A 121 -1.63 8.47 7.38
N PHE A 122 -1.21 7.65 6.42
CA PHE A 122 -1.39 6.21 6.43
C PHE A 122 -0.07 5.48 6.33
N ASN A 123 0.00 4.35 7.03
CA ASN A 123 1.08 3.40 6.83
C ASN A 123 0.78 2.56 5.59
N GLY A 124 1.74 2.44 4.68
CA GLY A 124 1.59 1.67 3.45
C GLY A 124 1.26 0.18 3.67
N GLU A 125 1.52 -0.34 4.89
CA GLU A 125 1.21 -1.73 5.23
C GLU A 125 -0.28 -1.96 5.56
N THR A 126 -0.98 -0.94 6.05
CA THR A 126 -2.37 -1.05 6.52
C THR A 126 -3.35 -0.24 5.69
N SER A 127 -2.86 0.62 4.81
CA SER A 127 -3.64 1.60 4.05
C SER A 127 -4.82 1.00 3.28
N TYR A 128 -4.67 -0.18 2.69
CA TYR A 128 -5.77 -0.83 1.95
C TYR A 128 -6.98 -1.19 2.82
N GLN A 129 -6.75 -1.38 4.13
CA GLN A 129 -7.81 -1.69 5.09
C GLN A 129 -8.33 -0.43 5.80
N GLU A 130 -7.50 0.60 5.89
CA GLU A 130 -7.79 1.82 6.65
C GLU A 130 -8.39 2.93 5.80
N ILE A 131 -7.97 3.07 4.53
CA ILE A 131 -8.51 4.07 3.61
C ILE A 131 -10.03 3.92 3.40
N PRO A 132 -10.60 2.72 3.15
CA PRO A 132 -12.05 2.58 3.06
C PRO A 132 -12.79 3.06 4.31
N LYS A 133 -12.26 2.78 5.50
CA LYS A 133 -12.85 3.26 6.76
C LYS A 133 -12.77 4.78 6.88
N PHE A 134 -11.70 5.39 6.36
CA PHE A 134 -11.57 6.83 6.34
C PHE A 134 -12.63 7.50 5.44
N TRP A 135 -12.97 6.85 4.32
CA TRP A 135 -14.10 7.27 3.49
C TRP A 135 -15.44 7.14 4.20
N ASP A 136 -15.68 6.00 4.88
CA ASP A 136 -16.89 5.81 5.68
C ASP A 136 -17.01 6.86 6.79
N GLU A 137 -15.94 7.14 7.52
CA GLU A 137 -15.88 8.18 8.55
C GLU A 137 -16.13 9.58 7.98
N HIS A 138 -15.58 9.89 6.81
CA HIS A 138 -15.75 11.17 6.13
C HIS A 138 -17.23 11.46 5.83
N TYR A 139 -17.94 10.50 5.29
CA TYR A 139 -19.37 10.67 5.03
C TYR A 139 -20.21 10.66 6.32
N ALA A 140 -19.89 9.78 7.26
CA ALA A 140 -20.63 9.68 8.52
C ALA A 140 -20.50 10.94 9.41
N SER A 141 -19.35 11.63 9.34
CA SER A 141 -19.12 12.89 10.09
C SER A 141 -19.83 14.12 9.50
N GLY A 142 -20.34 14.01 8.28
CA GLY A 142 -20.89 15.15 7.53
C GLY A 142 -19.84 15.93 6.73
N ASP A 143 -18.56 15.53 6.77
CA ASP A 143 -17.49 16.18 5.99
C ASP A 143 -17.76 16.10 4.47
N GLY A 144 -18.50 15.09 4.03
CA GLY A 144 -18.95 14.92 2.66
C GLY A 144 -19.86 16.04 2.11
N GLU A 145 -20.48 16.85 2.99
CA GLU A 145 -21.21 18.05 2.59
C GLU A 145 -20.27 19.21 2.20
N VAL A 146 -19.05 19.20 2.74
CA VAL A 146 -18.00 20.21 2.49
C VAL A 146 -17.13 19.80 1.31
N VAL A 147 -16.64 18.57 1.32
CA VAL A 147 -15.80 17.96 0.28
C VAL A 147 -16.43 16.65 -0.12
N LYS A 148 -16.93 16.58 -1.35
CA LYS A 148 -17.64 15.39 -1.85
C LYS A 148 -16.72 14.20 -2.12
N GLY A 149 -15.41 14.47 -2.25
CA GLY A 149 -14.44 13.46 -2.52
C GLY A 149 -14.35 13.05 -3.98
N MET A 150 -14.26 14.04 -4.86
CA MET A 150 -13.99 13.79 -6.28
C MET A 150 -12.66 13.07 -6.50
N PHE A 151 -11.69 13.29 -5.59
CA PHE A 151 -10.35 12.72 -5.66
C PHE A 151 -9.97 11.99 -4.38
N GLY A 152 -9.29 10.84 -4.54
CA GLY A 152 -8.36 10.29 -3.58
C GLY A 152 -6.94 10.67 -3.98
N VAL A 153 -6.22 11.44 -3.16
CA VAL A 153 -4.89 11.94 -3.49
C VAL A 153 -3.85 11.30 -2.58
N CYS A 154 -2.96 10.48 -3.14
CA CYS A 154 -1.79 9.98 -2.43
C CYS A 154 -0.61 10.91 -2.70
N ILE A 155 -0.01 11.48 -1.67
CA ILE A 155 1.06 12.48 -1.78
C ILE A 155 2.03 12.36 -0.59
N ASP A 156 3.21 12.96 -0.72
CA ASP A 156 4.22 13.06 0.34
C ASP A 156 4.64 11.71 0.96
N GLY A 157 4.70 10.66 0.14
CA GLY A 157 5.12 9.33 0.56
C GLY A 157 6.63 9.23 0.75
N ASP A 158 7.07 8.69 1.90
CA ASP A 158 8.47 8.40 2.22
C ASP A 158 8.88 6.94 2.01
N GLY A 159 7.96 6.14 1.48
CA GLY A 159 8.11 4.69 1.23
C GLY A 159 7.66 3.80 2.39
N LYS A 160 7.24 4.39 3.52
CA LYS A 160 6.59 3.69 4.63
C LYS A 160 5.21 4.24 4.88
N GLU A 161 5.11 5.54 4.89
CA GLU A 161 3.88 6.28 5.13
C GLU A 161 3.64 7.27 3.99
N PHE A 162 2.41 7.70 3.84
CA PHE A 162 2.01 8.71 2.87
C PHE A 162 0.77 9.44 3.36
N ASP A 163 0.60 10.65 2.88
CA ASP A 163 -0.62 11.41 3.11
C ASP A 163 -1.67 11.00 2.06
N TYR A 164 -2.87 10.73 2.52
CA TYR A 164 -4.03 10.48 1.67
C TYR A 164 -5.09 11.52 1.96
N LEU A 165 -5.55 12.21 0.91
CA LEU A 165 -6.62 13.18 1.01
C LEU A 165 -7.87 12.67 0.31
N ILE A 166 -9.00 12.80 0.99
CA ILE A 166 -10.32 12.83 0.34
C ILE A 166 -10.53 14.29 -0.04
N ALA A 167 -10.61 14.60 -1.35
CA ALA A 167 -10.46 15.97 -1.82
C ALA A 167 -11.35 16.31 -3.01
N ASP A 168 -11.62 17.62 -3.17
CA ASP A 168 -12.21 18.25 -4.34
C ASP A 168 -11.28 19.34 -4.89
N LEU A 169 -11.56 19.86 -6.08
CA LEU A 169 -10.83 21.00 -6.62
C LEU A 169 -10.99 22.23 -5.74
N TYR A 170 -9.90 22.90 -5.43
CA TYR A 170 -9.90 24.15 -4.70
C TYR A 170 -9.75 25.34 -5.63
N PHE A 171 -10.54 26.36 -5.35
CA PHE A 171 -10.44 27.65 -6.00
C PHE A 171 -10.11 28.75 -4.99
N PRO A 172 -9.16 29.67 -5.28
CA PRO A 172 -8.65 30.64 -4.31
C PRO A 172 -9.66 31.59 -3.67
N TRP A 173 -10.85 31.70 -4.25
CA TRP A 173 -11.94 32.50 -3.71
C TRP A 173 -12.82 31.77 -2.70
N ASN A 174 -12.59 30.48 -2.49
CA ASN A 174 -13.32 29.68 -1.50
C ASN A 174 -12.59 29.75 -0.16
N GLU A 175 -13.36 29.81 0.93
CA GLU A 175 -12.82 29.67 2.28
C GLU A 175 -12.36 28.23 2.53
N ILE A 176 -11.36 28.09 3.39
CA ILE A 176 -10.89 26.76 3.84
C ILE A 176 -11.57 26.48 5.17
N PRO A 177 -12.50 25.50 5.24
CA PRO A 177 -13.20 25.18 6.46
C PRO A 177 -12.27 24.57 7.51
N ALA A 178 -12.60 24.69 8.79
CA ALA A 178 -11.83 24.10 9.87
C ALA A 178 -11.73 22.57 9.73
N GLY A 179 -10.52 22.04 9.86
CA GLY A 179 -10.25 20.60 9.71
C GLY A 179 -9.97 20.11 8.28
N PHE A 180 -10.01 21.05 7.31
CA PHE A 180 -9.59 20.81 5.93
C PHE A 180 -8.31 21.57 5.62
N GLU A 181 -7.59 21.10 4.61
CA GLU A 181 -6.36 21.72 4.15
C GLU A 181 -6.26 21.67 2.63
N THR A 182 -5.42 22.51 2.08
CA THR A 182 -5.13 22.50 0.64
C THR A 182 -3.79 21.83 0.36
N ARG A 183 -3.73 21.12 -0.76
CA ARG A 183 -2.50 20.56 -1.32
C ARG A 183 -2.39 20.91 -2.79
N THR A 184 -1.18 21.18 -3.25
CA THR A 184 -0.89 21.37 -4.66
C THR A 184 -0.46 20.06 -5.29
N VAL A 185 -1.15 19.68 -6.35
CA VAL A 185 -0.73 18.62 -7.26
C VAL A 185 0.10 19.26 -8.34
N GLU A 186 1.37 18.91 -8.41
CA GLU A 186 2.32 19.52 -9.33
C GLU A 186 2.00 19.20 -10.79
N ALA A 187 2.40 20.10 -11.69
CA ALA A 187 2.28 19.86 -13.13
C ALA A 187 3.03 18.60 -13.54
N SER A 188 2.39 17.75 -14.29
CA SER A 188 2.98 16.49 -14.74
C SER A 188 2.31 15.98 -16.03
N SER A 189 3.02 15.07 -16.70
CA SER A 189 2.39 14.14 -17.64
C SER A 189 1.78 12.99 -16.84
N TRP A 190 0.55 12.64 -17.14
CA TRP A 190 -0.21 11.62 -16.43
C TRP A 190 -0.62 10.49 -17.35
N ALA A 191 -0.31 9.27 -16.97
CA ALA A 191 -0.93 8.09 -17.56
C ALA A 191 -2.27 7.88 -16.84
N VAL A 192 -3.36 7.98 -17.61
CA VAL A 192 -4.72 7.93 -17.10
C VAL A 192 -5.38 6.64 -17.54
N PHE A 193 -5.82 5.85 -16.58
CA PHE A 193 -6.49 4.57 -16.75
C PHE A 193 -7.92 4.67 -16.25
N ARG A 194 -8.87 4.17 -17.01
CA ARG A 194 -10.28 4.14 -16.62
C ARG A 194 -10.67 2.76 -16.11
N TYR A 195 -11.46 2.72 -15.05
CA TYR A 195 -12.13 1.52 -14.58
C TYR A 195 -13.64 1.67 -14.65
N GLU A 196 -14.32 0.54 -14.82
CA GLU A 196 -15.75 0.38 -14.73
C GLU A 196 -16.05 -0.82 -13.83
N GLY A 197 -16.99 -0.68 -12.90
CA GLY A 197 -17.36 -1.68 -11.92
C GLY A 197 -17.45 -1.13 -10.51
N GLU A 198 -17.93 -1.92 -9.59
CA GLU A 198 -18.13 -1.51 -8.20
C GLU A 198 -16.80 -1.20 -7.48
N CYS A 199 -16.77 -0.09 -6.74
CA CYS A 199 -15.67 0.22 -5.84
C CYS A 199 -15.88 -0.46 -4.47
N PRO A 200 -14.80 -0.91 -3.79
CA PRO A 200 -13.39 -0.69 -4.14
C PRO A 200 -12.78 -1.72 -5.11
N GLU A 201 -13.45 -2.80 -5.48
CA GLU A 201 -12.88 -3.95 -6.19
C GLU A 201 -12.35 -3.61 -7.58
N ALA A 202 -13.11 -2.82 -8.36
CA ALA A 202 -12.71 -2.42 -9.71
C ALA A 202 -11.46 -1.53 -9.67
N LEU A 203 -11.43 -0.55 -8.78
CA LEU A 203 -10.28 0.32 -8.55
C LEU A 203 -9.04 -0.47 -8.11
N GLN A 204 -9.18 -1.37 -7.13
CA GLN A 204 -8.08 -2.18 -6.61
C GLN A 204 -7.51 -3.12 -7.67
N THR A 205 -8.37 -3.71 -8.50
CA THR A 205 -7.96 -4.57 -9.61
C THR A 205 -7.14 -3.79 -10.62
N LEU A 206 -7.64 -2.65 -11.08
CA LEU A 206 -6.92 -1.78 -12.01
C LEU A 206 -5.62 -1.28 -11.40
N ASN A 207 -5.64 -0.84 -10.15
CA ASN A 207 -4.44 -0.38 -9.45
C ASN A 207 -3.36 -1.50 -9.39
N THR A 208 -3.78 -2.74 -9.12
CA THR A 208 -2.88 -3.89 -9.12
C THR A 208 -2.25 -4.09 -10.51
N GLN A 209 -3.03 -4.06 -11.58
CA GLN A 209 -2.53 -4.23 -12.94
C GLN A 209 -1.56 -3.11 -13.36
N ILE A 210 -1.86 -1.86 -13.00
CA ILE A 210 -0.97 -0.73 -13.29
C ILE A 210 0.40 -0.95 -12.65
N TRP A 211 0.43 -1.31 -11.36
CA TRP A 211 1.68 -1.41 -10.62
C TRP A 211 2.45 -2.71 -10.84
N SER A 212 1.76 -3.84 -11.11
CA SER A 212 2.40 -5.14 -11.31
C SER A 212 2.74 -5.44 -12.76
N GLU A 213 2.01 -4.87 -13.73
CA GLU A 213 2.14 -5.23 -15.13
C GLU A 213 2.53 -4.04 -16.00
N TRP A 214 1.70 -2.97 -16.00
CA TRP A 214 1.87 -1.87 -16.94
C TRP A 214 3.16 -1.08 -16.68
N LEU A 215 3.38 -0.62 -15.47
CA LEU A 215 4.53 0.25 -15.17
C LEU A 215 5.87 -0.49 -15.28
N PRO A 216 6.02 -1.75 -14.79
CA PRO A 216 7.24 -2.52 -15.00
C PRO A 216 7.50 -2.88 -16.45
N GLY A 217 6.45 -3.18 -17.20
CA GLY A 217 6.52 -3.56 -18.61
C GLY A 217 6.66 -2.39 -19.59
N ASN A 218 6.42 -1.17 -19.13
CA ASN A 218 6.44 0.01 -20.00
C ASN A 218 7.86 0.40 -20.39
N LYS A 219 8.11 0.52 -21.71
CA LYS A 219 9.44 0.87 -22.26
C LYS A 219 9.65 2.37 -22.41
N ASP A 220 8.56 3.12 -22.52
CA ASP A 220 8.58 4.54 -22.91
C ASP A 220 8.48 5.47 -21.70
N TYR A 221 7.84 5.01 -20.61
CA TYR A 221 7.56 5.83 -19.45
C TYR A 221 8.04 5.19 -18.15
N GLU A 222 8.41 6.04 -17.20
CA GLU A 222 8.71 5.70 -15.81
C GLU A 222 7.96 6.64 -14.86
N LEU A 223 7.87 6.29 -13.58
CA LEU A 223 7.21 7.11 -12.57
C LEU A 223 7.94 8.46 -12.40
N ALA A 224 7.19 9.56 -12.49
CA ALA A 224 7.75 10.91 -12.34
C ALA A 224 7.87 11.33 -10.87
N THR A 225 6.82 11.09 -10.08
CA THR A 225 6.73 11.47 -8.66
C THR A 225 6.01 10.40 -7.85
N ASN A 226 5.99 10.53 -6.52
CA ASN A 226 5.25 9.63 -5.63
C ASN A 226 3.79 10.10 -5.39
N CYS A 227 3.27 11.00 -6.21
CA CYS A 227 1.87 11.42 -6.18
C CYS A 227 1.06 10.55 -7.16
N ASN A 228 -0.09 10.04 -6.74
CA ASN A 228 -1.06 9.45 -7.66
C ASN A 228 -2.47 9.84 -7.25
N LEU A 229 -3.37 9.86 -8.22
CA LEU A 229 -4.74 10.30 -8.03
C LEU A 229 -5.70 9.17 -8.37
N GLU A 230 -6.75 9.08 -7.58
CA GLU A 230 -7.96 8.34 -7.87
C GLU A 230 -9.03 9.39 -8.17
N PHE A 231 -9.61 9.37 -9.35
CA PHE A 231 -10.65 10.30 -9.75
C PHE A 231 -11.97 9.54 -9.86
N TYR A 232 -12.92 9.89 -9.01
CA TYR A 232 -14.22 9.25 -8.94
C TYR A 232 -15.22 10.01 -9.80
N ILE A 233 -15.71 9.36 -10.87
CA ILE A 233 -16.69 9.95 -11.81
C ILE A 233 -18.11 9.62 -11.34
N SER A 234 -18.31 8.38 -10.87
CA SER A 234 -19.55 7.88 -10.29
C SER A 234 -19.24 6.76 -9.31
N GLU A 235 -20.26 6.13 -8.74
CA GLU A 235 -20.11 4.96 -7.85
C GLU A 235 -19.43 3.77 -8.54
N THR A 236 -19.54 3.67 -9.86
CA THR A 236 -19.06 2.53 -10.64
C THR A 236 -18.06 2.89 -11.73
N GLU A 237 -17.66 4.15 -11.83
CA GLU A 237 -16.72 4.62 -12.84
C GLU A 237 -15.70 5.59 -12.25
N GLY A 238 -14.47 5.44 -12.64
CA GLY A 238 -13.43 6.38 -12.28
C GLY A 238 -12.14 6.19 -13.08
N GLU A 239 -11.14 6.97 -12.70
CA GLU A 239 -9.84 6.94 -13.34
C GLU A 239 -8.74 6.86 -12.27
N ILE A 240 -7.66 6.14 -12.58
CA ILE A 240 -6.40 6.19 -11.82
C ILE A 240 -5.39 6.96 -12.65
N TRP A 241 -4.81 7.99 -12.07
CA TRP A 241 -3.84 8.86 -12.71
C TRP A 241 -2.47 8.63 -12.09
N VAL A 242 -1.52 8.20 -12.90
CA VAL A 242 -0.14 7.93 -12.49
C VAL A 242 0.78 8.95 -13.14
N PRO A 243 1.54 9.73 -12.37
CA PRO A 243 2.46 10.71 -12.94
C PRO A 243 3.63 10.01 -13.59
N VAL A 244 3.90 10.33 -14.85
CA VAL A 244 4.91 9.68 -15.66
C VAL A 244 5.83 10.69 -16.33
N LYS A 245 7.04 10.26 -16.63
CA LYS A 245 7.98 10.96 -17.49
C LYS A 245 8.56 9.97 -18.50
N LYS A 246 9.00 10.49 -19.66
CA LYS A 246 9.70 9.67 -20.66
C LYS A 246 11.04 9.18 -20.09
N LYS A 247 11.37 7.94 -20.42
CA LYS A 247 12.68 7.33 -20.13
C LYS A 247 13.79 7.93 -20.99
#